data_d6845edf975bf959bafaf67740f4e037
#
_entry.id   d6845edf975bf959bafaf67740f4e037
#
_cell.length_a   1.000
_cell.length_b   1.000
_cell.length_c   1.000
_cell.angle_alpha   90.00
_cell.angle_beta   90.00
_cell.angle_gamma   90.00
#
_symmetry.space_group_name_H-M   'P 1'
#
loop_
_entity.id
_entity.type
_entity.pdbx_description
1 polymer ?
#
loop_
_entity_poly.entity_id
_entity_poly.type
_entity_poly.pdbx_seq_one_letter_code
_entity_poly.pdbx_strand_id
1 'polypeptide(L)'
;MLAASVDVEATPDDPVIIWVKPAVIIHGTPLGQLQLNAVANVPGTFEYSPVAGTVLNAGNGQSLQVIFTPDDTTEFNVAEGRVTIDVAKATPVVTWFNPLGIEEGTPLDIQLNATANVSGTFDYTPAAGTALEVHTILGEKYSIYDLKVVFVADDHSNYNIVE
;
A
#
# COMPACT_ATOMS: atom_id res chain seq x y z
N MET A 1 -13.93 -31.54 -67.66
CA MET A 1 -14.23 -31.62 -66.24
C MET A 1 -13.65 -30.36 -65.62
N LEU A 2 -14.47 -29.39 -65.21
CA LEU A 2 -14.01 -28.21 -64.49
C LEU A 2 -13.97 -28.59 -63.01
N ALA A 3 -12.79 -28.51 -62.38
CA ALA A 3 -12.63 -28.64 -60.93
C ALA A 3 -12.75 -27.24 -60.31
N ALA A 4 -13.68 -27.07 -59.39
CA ALA A 4 -13.79 -25.88 -58.54
C ALA A 4 -13.10 -26.20 -57.21
N SER A 5 -12.19 -25.34 -56.73
CA SER A 5 -11.61 -25.39 -55.39
C SER A 5 -12.34 -24.35 -54.50
N VAL A 6 -12.57 -24.67 -53.27
CA VAL A 6 -13.07 -23.74 -52.23
C VAL A 6 -11.93 -23.58 -51.24
N ASP A 7 -11.44 -22.38 -51.10
CA ASP A 7 -10.48 -22.05 -50.03
C ASP A 7 -11.32 -21.85 -48.73
N VAL A 8 -10.99 -22.60 -47.69
CA VAL A 8 -11.53 -22.43 -46.34
C VAL A 8 -10.45 -21.72 -45.55
N GLU A 9 -10.68 -20.42 -45.27
CA GLU A 9 -9.83 -19.66 -44.36
C GLU A 9 -10.17 -20.08 -42.91
N ALA A 10 -9.14 -20.47 -42.15
CA ALA A 10 -9.28 -20.71 -40.73
C ALA A 10 -9.39 -19.34 -40.03
N THR A 11 -10.38 -19.19 -39.15
CA THR A 11 -10.44 -18.03 -38.25
C THR A 11 -9.47 -18.27 -37.10
N PRO A 12 -8.66 -17.24 -36.70
CA PRO A 12 -7.79 -17.38 -35.55
C PRO A 12 -8.54 -17.75 -34.27
N ASP A 13 -7.96 -18.64 -33.47
CA ASP A 13 -8.49 -19.05 -32.18
C ASP A 13 -8.18 -18.01 -31.07
N ASP A 14 -8.99 -17.96 -30.01
CA ASP A 14 -8.73 -17.08 -28.87
C ASP A 14 -7.82 -17.80 -27.84
N PRO A 15 -6.69 -17.22 -27.44
CA PRO A 15 -5.85 -17.74 -26.36
C PRO A 15 -6.59 -17.73 -25.03
N VAL A 16 -6.30 -18.72 -24.19
CA VAL A 16 -6.83 -18.77 -22.82
C VAL A 16 -5.82 -18.12 -21.88
N ILE A 17 -6.22 -17.01 -21.24
CA ILE A 17 -5.44 -16.35 -20.20
C ILE A 17 -5.92 -16.80 -18.83
N ILE A 18 -4.98 -17.23 -17.98
CA ILE A 18 -5.23 -17.53 -16.58
C ILE A 18 -4.45 -16.53 -15.75
N TRP A 19 -5.19 -15.74 -14.96
CA TRP A 19 -4.63 -14.77 -14.03
C TRP A 19 -5.39 -14.84 -12.70
N VAL A 20 -4.72 -15.34 -11.67
CA VAL A 20 -5.32 -15.48 -10.34
C VAL A 20 -5.29 -14.12 -9.64
N LYS A 21 -6.37 -13.76 -8.94
CA LYS A 21 -6.41 -12.54 -8.13
C LYS A 21 -5.19 -12.51 -7.20
N PRO A 22 -4.33 -11.47 -7.28
CA PRO A 22 -3.17 -11.36 -6.39
C PRO A 22 -3.57 -11.19 -4.93
N ALA A 23 -2.68 -11.59 -4.03
CA ALA A 23 -2.83 -11.31 -2.61
C ALA A 23 -2.84 -9.79 -2.35
N VAL A 24 -3.45 -9.38 -1.22
CA VAL A 24 -3.43 -8.01 -0.75
C VAL A 24 -1.99 -7.53 -0.56
N ILE A 25 -1.71 -6.31 -0.99
CA ILE A 25 -0.44 -5.62 -0.74
C ILE A 25 -0.66 -4.41 0.15
N ILE A 26 0.43 -3.87 0.71
CA ILE A 26 0.40 -2.64 1.52
C ILE A 26 0.81 -1.47 0.62
N HIS A 27 0.21 -0.30 0.80
CA HIS A 27 0.61 0.92 0.11
C HIS A 27 2.12 1.16 0.24
N GLY A 28 2.76 1.59 -0.84
CA GLY A 28 4.21 1.69 -0.95
C GLY A 28 4.87 0.45 -1.58
N THR A 29 4.16 -0.68 -1.71
CA THR A 29 4.66 -1.86 -2.42
C THR A 29 4.48 -1.68 -3.93
N PRO A 30 5.56 -1.65 -4.74
CA PRO A 30 5.43 -1.56 -6.19
C PRO A 30 4.89 -2.87 -6.78
N LEU A 31 4.07 -2.77 -7.82
CA LEU A 31 3.63 -3.93 -8.58
C LEU A 31 4.81 -4.67 -9.20
N GLY A 32 4.82 -5.99 -9.10
CA GLY A 32 5.89 -6.84 -9.61
C GLY A 32 5.37 -8.19 -10.07
N GLN A 33 6.28 -9.15 -10.27
CA GLN A 33 5.97 -10.49 -10.77
C GLN A 33 5.00 -11.29 -9.90
N LEU A 34 4.85 -10.93 -8.61
CA LEU A 34 3.88 -11.59 -7.72
C LEU A 34 2.44 -11.17 -8.03
N GLN A 35 2.25 -9.97 -8.60
CA GLN A 35 0.95 -9.42 -8.95
C GLN A 35 0.67 -9.54 -10.46
N LEU A 36 1.71 -9.31 -11.27
CA LEU A 36 1.63 -9.28 -12.73
C LEU A 36 2.18 -10.62 -13.28
N ASN A 37 1.39 -11.68 -13.13
CA ASN A 37 1.82 -13.07 -13.37
C ASN A 37 0.79 -13.88 -14.19
N ALA A 38 0.09 -13.22 -15.10
CA ALA A 38 -0.80 -13.93 -16.03
C ALA A 38 -0.02 -14.96 -16.86
N VAL A 39 -0.67 -16.05 -17.19
CA VAL A 39 -0.13 -17.09 -18.09
C VAL A 39 -1.12 -17.33 -19.22
N ALA A 40 -0.61 -17.75 -20.37
CA ALA A 40 -1.42 -18.12 -21.52
C ALA A 40 -1.11 -19.57 -21.93
N ASN A 41 -2.03 -20.19 -22.65
CA ASN A 41 -1.88 -21.56 -23.18
C ASN A 41 -1.02 -21.64 -24.45
N VAL A 42 -0.64 -20.50 -25.02
CA VAL A 42 0.23 -20.37 -26.22
C VAL A 42 1.38 -19.40 -25.95
N PRO A 43 2.51 -19.50 -26.69
CA PRO A 43 3.60 -18.53 -26.58
C PRO A 43 3.18 -17.11 -27.00
N GLY A 44 3.76 -16.07 -26.34
CA GLY A 44 3.49 -14.70 -26.65
C GLY A 44 4.00 -13.74 -25.58
N THR A 45 3.61 -12.49 -25.67
CA THR A 45 4.03 -11.40 -24.81
C THR A 45 2.86 -10.79 -24.02
N PHE A 46 3.13 -10.35 -22.79
CA PHE A 46 2.16 -9.72 -21.89
C PHE A 46 2.49 -8.26 -21.67
N GLU A 47 1.50 -7.39 -21.87
CA GLU A 47 1.56 -5.97 -21.51
C GLU A 47 0.57 -5.67 -20.40
N TYR A 48 1.06 -5.22 -19.25
CA TYR A 48 0.24 -4.97 -18.05
C TYR A 48 -0.09 -3.48 -17.89
N SER A 49 -1.29 -3.21 -17.41
CA SER A 49 -1.73 -1.87 -16.99
C SER A 49 -2.45 -1.98 -15.62
N PRO A 50 -1.92 -1.30 -14.58
CA PRO A 50 -0.68 -0.53 -14.51
C PRO A 50 0.58 -1.38 -14.73
N VAL A 51 1.66 -0.73 -15.18
CA VAL A 51 2.94 -1.40 -15.45
C VAL A 51 3.67 -1.81 -14.16
N ALA A 52 4.63 -2.72 -14.28
CA ALA A 52 5.51 -3.09 -13.18
C ALA A 52 6.24 -1.86 -12.60
N GLY A 53 6.45 -1.83 -11.27
CA GLY A 53 7.00 -0.68 -10.55
C GLY A 53 5.98 0.37 -10.12
N THR A 54 4.73 0.32 -10.60
CA THR A 54 3.67 1.24 -10.17
C THR A 54 3.32 1.00 -8.70
N VAL A 55 3.28 2.07 -7.91
CA VAL A 55 2.77 2.06 -6.54
C VAL A 55 1.31 2.51 -6.56
N LEU A 56 0.41 1.66 -6.09
CA LEU A 56 -1.02 1.93 -6.02
C LEU A 56 -1.39 2.62 -4.71
N ASN A 57 -2.43 3.46 -4.74
CA ASN A 57 -3.02 4.00 -3.53
C ASN A 57 -3.74 2.90 -2.74
N ALA A 58 -3.94 3.09 -1.44
CA ALA A 58 -4.75 2.19 -0.64
C ALA A 58 -6.21 2.19 -1.15
N GLY A 59 -6.80 1.01 -1.21
CA GLY A 59 -8.16 0.82 -1.69
C GLY A 59 -8.43 -0.62 -2.12
N ASN A 60 -9.68 -1.02 -2.12
CA ASN A 60 -10.10 -2.36 -2.49
C ASN A 60 -10.51 -2.43 -3.97
N GLY A 61 -10.32 -3.58 -4.58
CA GLY A 61 -10.84 -3.89 -5.90
C GLY A 61 -10.24 -3.06 -7.04
N GLN A 62 -8.99 -2.61 -6.92
CA GLN A 62 -8.33 -1.86 -7.98
C GLN A 62 -8.07 -2.74 -9.19
N SER A 63 -8.36 -2.24 -10.38
CA SER A 63 -8.28 -3.03 -11.62
C SER A 63 -6.84 -3.17 -12.09
N LEU A 64 -6.45 -4.41 -12.38
CA LEU A 64 -5.27 -4.76 -13.15
C LEU A 64 -5.73 -5.34 -14.49
N GLN A 65 -5.11 -4.94 -15.56
CA GLN A 65 -5.40 -5.40 -16.92
C GLN A 65 -4.14 -5.95 -17.56
N VAL A 66 -4.32 -6.87 -18.49
CA VAL A 66 -3.26 -7.41 -19.32
C VAL A 66 -3.75 -7.56 -20.75
N ILE A 67 -2.91 -7.19 -21.69
CA ILE A 67 -3.05 -7.51 -23.12
C ILE A 67 -2.03 -8.60 -23.41
N PHE A 68 -2.48 -9.69 -23.98
CA PHE A 68 -1.63 -10.78 -24.46
C PHE A 68 -1.59 -10.78 -25.98
N THR A 69 -0.39 -10.70 -26.53
CA THR A 69 -0.14 -10.80 -27.98
C THR A 69 0.57 -12.12 -28.25
N PRO A 70 -0.10 -13.09 -28.92
CA PRO A 70 0.53 -14.34 -29.32
C PRO A 70 1.69 -14.10 -30.29
N ASP A 71 2.69 -15.00 -30.28
CA ASP A 71 3.78 -14.98 -31.23
C ASP A 71 3.30 -15.28 -32.67
N ASP A 72 2.28 -16.14 -32.78
CA ASP A 72 1.60 -16.44 -34.05
C ASP A 72 0.22 -15.77 -34.11
N THR A 73 0.18 -14.57 -34.71
CA THR A 73 -1.05 -13.80 -34.88
C THR A 73 -1.88 -14.25 -36.09
N THR A 74 -1.42 -15.25 -36.83
CA THR A 74 -2.20 -15.85 -37.92
C THR A 74 -3.09 -16.99 -37.41
N GLU A 75 -2.67 -17.68 -36.37
CA GLU A 75 -3.42 -18.77 -35.72
C GLU A 75 -4.20 -18.32 -34.48
N PHE A 76 -3.73 -17.23 -33.80
CA PHE A 76 -4.35 -16.77 -32.54
C PHE A 76 -4.62 -15.27 -32.53
N ASN A 77 -5.75 -14.90 -31.94
CA ASN A 77 -6.14 -13.52 -31.70
C ASN A 77 -5.38 -12.92 -30.51
N VAL A 78 -5.26 -11.58 -30.46
CA VAL A 78 -4.88 -10.86 -29.25
C VAL A 78 -5.98 -11.05 -28.20
N ALA A 79 -5.59 -11.30 -26.96
CA ALA A 79 -6.54 -11.52 -25.87
C ALA A 79 -6.30 -10.55 -24.71
N GLU A 80 -7.34 -10.27 -23.93
CA GLU A 80 -7.30 -9.41 -22.74
C GLU A 80 -7.66 -10.18 -21.48
N GLY A 81 -7.01 -9.87 -20.38
CA GLY A 81 -7.33 -10.38 -19.06
C GLY A 81 -7.49 -9.26 -18.05
N ARG A 82 -8.32 -9.48 -17.03
CA ARG A 82 -8.54 -8.53 -15.93
C ARG A 82 -8.68 -9.25 -14.62
N VAL A 83 -8.04 -8.70 -13.59
CA VAL A 83 -8.23 -9.10 -12.18
C VAL A 83 -8.27 -7.85 -11.31
N THR A 84 -8.62 -8.00 -10.06
CA THR A 84 -8.57 -6.91 -9.08
C THR A 84 -7.54 -7.21 -8.00
N ILE A 85 -6.98 -6.14 -7.42
CA ILE A 85 -6.09 -6.22 -6.27
C ILE A 85 -6.60 -5.31 -5.16
N ASP A 86 -6.43 -5.73 -3.92
CA ASP A 86 -6.70 -4.92 -2.75
C ASP A 86 -5.38 -4.37 -2.19
N VAL A 87 -5.36 -3.09 -1.84
CA VAL A 87 -4.20 -2.42 -1.28
C VAL A 87 -4.57 -1.88 0.10
N ALA A 88 -3.92 -2.40 1.13
CA ALA A 88 -4.11 -1.94 2.50
C ALA A 88 -3.32 -0.65 2.75
N LYS A 89 -3.78 0.18 3.69
CA LYS A 89 -3.01 1.33 4.16
C LYS A 89 -1.71 0.88 4.81
N ALA A 90 -0.65 1.66 4.61
CA ALA A 90 0.59 1.49 5.36
C ALA A 90 0.44 2.07 6.78
N THR A 91 1.21 1.55 7.72
CA THR A 91 1.27 2.09 9.07
C THR A 91 2.58 2.87 9.22
N PRO A 92 2.53 4.17 9.53
CA PRO A 92 3.73 4.96 9.78
C PRO A 92 4.55 4.40 10.94
N VAL A 93 5.87 4.55 10.86
CA VAL A 93 6.76 4.28 11.98
C VAL A 93 6.92 5.58 12.77
N VAL A 94 6.38 5.60 13.97
CA VAL A 94 6.55 6.70 14.93
C VAL A 94 7.61 6.31 15.94
N THR A 95 8.57 7.20 16.18
CA THR A 95 9.63 7.03 17.17
C THR A 95 9.54 8.14 18.21
N TRP A 96 9.43 7.76 19.46
CA TRP A 96 9.42 8.67 20.58
C TRP A 96 10.18 8.04 21.75
N PHE A 97 11.28 8.66 22.12
CA PHE A 97 12.08 8.17 23.24
C PHE A 97 11.50 8.67 24.56
N ASN A 98 11.59 7.84 25.59
CA ASN A 98 11.15 8.22 26.94
C ASN A 98 11.89 9.51 27.37
N PRO A 99 11.16 10.63 27.62
CA PRO A 99 11.82 11.89 27.94
C PRO A 99 12.44 11.86 29.33
N LEU A 100 13.43 12.72 29.55
CA LEU A 100 13.99 12.95 30.88
C LEU A 100 12.94 13.60 31.79
N GLY A 101 13.06 13.33 33.11
CA GLY A 101 12.24 13.99 34.12
C GLY A 101 12.41 15.50 34.09
N ILE A 102 11.36 16.21 34.45
CA ILE A 102 11.31 17.69 34.55
C ILE A 102 10.97 18.10 35.97
N GLU A 103 11.27 19.35 36.32
CA GLU A 103 10.89 19.91 37.62
C GLU A 103 9.39 20.26 37.64
N GLU A 104 8.81 20.22 38.84
CA GLU A 104 7.41 20.61 39.10
C GLU A 104 7.10 22.01 38.52
N GLY A 105 5.97 22.13 37.85
CA GLY A 105 5.53 23.40 37.26
C GLY A 105 6.22 23.75 35.95
N THR A 106 7.21 22.95 35.47
CA THR A 106 7.80 23.16 34.15
C THR A 106 6.81 22.73 33.08
N PRO A 107 6.45 23.62 32.12
CA PRO A 107 5.57 23.27 31.02
C PRO A 107 6.19 22.20 30.12
N LEU A 108 5.37 21.25 29.63
CA LEU A 108 5.79 20.29 28.63
C LEU A 108 6.12 21.02 27.30
N ASP A 109 7.29 20.73 26.74
CA ASP A 109 7.79 21.30 25.49
C ASP A 109 8.72 20.31 24.80
N ILE A 110 10.01 20.29 25.12
CA ILE A 110 11.04 19.45 24.50
C ILE A 110 10.82 17.94 24.72
N GLN A 111 9.95 17.55 25.64
CA GLN A 111 9.54 16.18 25.91
C GLN A 111 8.62 15.65 24.79
N LEU A 112 7.92 16.55 24.10
CA LEU A 112 6.95 16.25 23.05
C LEU A 112 7.62 16.30 21.67
N ASN A 113 8.56 15.39 21.43
CA ASN A 113 9.47 15.39 20.29
C ASN A 113 9.43 14.11 19.45
N ALA A 114 8.26 13.46 19.37
CA ALA A 114 8.08 12.30 18.52
C ALA A 114 8.39 12.64 17.05
N THR A 115 8.90 11.66 16.33
CA THR A 115 9.19 11.75 14.90
C THR A 115 8.49 10.63 14.14
N ALA A 116 8.24 10.85 12.86
CA ALA A 116 7.66 9.82 11.99
C ALA A 116 8.46 9.73 10.69
N ASN A 117 8.35 8.57 10.01
CA ASN A 117 8.99 8.34 8.73
C ASN A 117 8.24 8.92 7.52
N VAL A 118 7.08 9.54 7.76
CA VAL A 118 6.26 10.25 6.77
C VAL A 118 5.78 11.59 7.34
N SER A 119 5.42 12.54 6.49
CA SER A 119 4.89 13.84 6.92
C SER A 119 3.51 13.69 7.57
N GLY A 120 3.26 14.51 8.60
CA GLY A 120 2.00 14.50 9.32
C GLY A 120 2.03 15.36 10.58
N THR A 121 1.00 15.24 11.39
CA THR A 121 0.80 16.00 12.62
C THR A 121 0.80 15.09 13.83
N PHE A 122 1.35 15.61 14.94
CA PHE A 122 1.38 14.97 16.24
C PHE A 122 0.43 15.66 17.20
N ASP A 123 -0.44 14.92 17.85
CA ASP A 123 -1.31 15.41 18.93
C ASP A 123 -0.90 14.71 20.22
N TYR A 124 -0.48 15.50 21.22
CA TYR A 124 0.06 14.99 22.49
C TYR A 124 -0.94 15.13 23.60
N THR A 125 -0.94 14.15 24.49
CA THR A 125 -1.72 14.20 25.73
C THR A 125 -0.80 13.83 26.91
N PRO A 126 -0.59 14.75 27.89
CA PRO A 126 -1.03 16.15 27.93
C PRO A 126 -0.44 17.01 26.81
N ALA A 127 -1.12 18.10 26.47
CA ALA A 127 -0.70 19.01 25.40
C ALA A 127 0.56 19.82 25.77
N ALA A 128 1.23 20.38 24.78
CA ALA A 128 2.33 21.32 24.98
C ALA A 128 1.90 22.49 25.86
N GLY A 129 2.78 22.98 26.72
CA GLY A 129 2.52 24.04 27.67
C GLY A 129 1.84 23.57 28.97
N THR A 130 1.41 22.31 29.09
CA THR A 130 0.85 21.78 30.35
C THR A 130 1.94 21.68 31.40
N ALA A 131 1.74 22.33 32.55
CA ALA A 131 2.58 22.13 33.73
C ALA A 131 2.08 20.92 34.52
N LEU A 132 2.98 20.02 34.87
CA LEU A 132 2.67 18.82 35.64
C LEU A 132 2.89 19.08 37.14
N GLU A 133 1.98 18.57 37.97
CA GLU A 133 2.03 18.73 39.44
C GLU A 133 2.65 17.51 40.09
N VAL A 134 3.39 17.72 41.17
CA VAL A 134 3.98 16.63 41.97
C VAL A 134 3.09 16.31 43.14
N HIS A 135 2.83 15.04 43.33
CA HIS A 135 2.12 14.54 44.52
C HIS A 135 3.13 13.93 45.50
N THR A 136 3.00 14.28 46.79
CA THR A 136 3.82 13.65 47.84
C THR A 136 3.22 12.31 48.20
N ILE A 137 3.94 11.22 47.95
CA ILE A 137 3.55 9.87 48.34
C ILE A 137 4.61 9.34 49.32
N LEU A 138 4.21 8.97 50.50
CA LEU A 138 5.07 8.44 51.58
C LEU A 138 6.31 9.32 51.90
N GLY A 139 6.18 10.64 51.76
CA GLY A 139 7.27 11.59 52.02
C GLY A 139 8.23 11.86 50.87
N GLU A 140 8.10 11.10 49.77
CA GLU A 140 8.86 11.33 48.52
C GLU A 140 8.06 12.22 47.56
N LYS A 141 8.76 13.19 46.95
CA LYS A 141 8.17 14.13 45.99
C LYS A 141 8.52 13.71 44.57
N TYR A 142 7.73 12.86 43.96
CA TYR A 142 7.78 12.60 42.53
C TYR A 142 6.43 12.09 42.04
N SER A 143 6.14 12.29 40.79
CA SER A 143 4.99 11.70 40.11
C SER A 143 5.42 11.20 38.72
N ILE A 144 4.79 10.11 38.29
CA ILE A 144 5.00 9.55 36.98
C ILE A 144 3.73 9.88 36.18
N TYR A 145 3.91 10.44 35.01
CA TYR A 145 2.85 10.77 34.07
C TYR A 145 3.01 9.98 32.78
N ASP A 146 1.92 9.40 32.31
CA ASP A 146 1.86 8.80 30.98
C ASP A 146 1.67 9.91 29.96
N LEU A 147 2.64 10.02 29.05
CA LEU A 147 2.53 10.87 27.89
C LEU A 147 2.08 10.00 26.70
N LYS A 148 1.12 10.51 25.95
CA LYS A 148 0.59 9.83 24.76
C LYS A 148 0.74 10.72 23.55
N VAL A 149 0.89 10.10 22.37
CA VAL A 149 0.91 10.79 21.10
C VAL A 149 0.02 10.07 20.09
N VAL A 150 -0.76 10.83 19.36
CA VAL A 150 -1.47 10.37 18.17
C VAL A 150 -0.81 11.01 16.97
N PHE A 151 -0.42 10.20 16.00
CA PHE A 151 0.13 10.67 14.74
C PHE A 151 -0.84 10.45 13.62
N VAL A 152 -1.13 11.51 12.85
CA VAL A 152 -1.96 11.48 11.65
C VAL A 152 -1.10 11.92 10.47
N ALA A 153 -0.89 11.02 9.50
CA ALA A 153 -0.16 11.35 8.28
C ALA A 153 -0.95 12.35 7.42
N ASP A 154 -0.24 13.25 6.72
CA ASP A 154 -0.87 14.20 5.78
C ASP A 154 -1.63 13.43 4.69
N ASP A 155 -1.07 12.33 4.22
CA ASP A 155 -1.75 11.39 3.31
C ASP A 155 -2.52 10.32 4.10
N HIS A 156 -3.55 10.75 4.81
CA HIS A 156 -4.41 9.85 5.60
C HIS A 156 -5.24 8.87 4.74
N SER A 157 -5.26 9.02 3.42
CA SER A 157 -5.89 8.06 2.50
C SER A 157 -5.04 6.79 2.37
N ASN A 158 -3.73 6.91 2.41
CA ASN A 158 -2.76 5.83 2.21
C ASN A 158 -2.13 5.30 3.51
N TYR A 159 -2.25 6.04 4.61
CA TYR A 159 -1.65 5.68 5.90
C TYR A 159 -2.66 5.55 7.02
N ASN A 160 -2.38 4.64 7.95
CA ASN A 160 -3.12 4.48 9.20
C ASN A 160 -2.74 5.57 10.20
N ILE A 161 -3.64 5.87 11.15
CA ILE A 161 -3.33 6.63 12.35
C ILE A 161 -2.51 5.74 13.28
N VAL A 162 -1.55 6.31 14.01
CA VAL A 162 -0.73 5.63 15.03
C VAL A 162 -0.99 6.27 16.39
N GLU A 163 -1.21 5.42 17.41
CA GLU A 163 -1.44 5.81 18.81
C GLU A 163 -0.41 5.14 19.72
#